data_93ad11cef2a17a552c502670fa683866
#
_entry.id   93ad11cef2a17a552c502670fa683866
#
_cell.length_a   1.000
_cell.length_b   1.000
_cell.length_c   1.000
_cell.angle_alpha   90.00
_cell.angle_beta   90.00
_cell.angle_gamma   90.00
#
_symmetry.space_group_name_H-M   'P 1'
#
loop_
_entity.id
_entity.type
_entity.pdbx_description
1 polymer ?
#
loop_
_entity_poly.entity_id
_entity_poly.type
_entity_poly.pdbx_seq_one_letter_code
_entity_poly.pdbx_strand_id
1 'polypeptide(L)'
;MDQRDLPRGGRRALLAAAAAAPLLGGTATTAALAAEMGRSEKPLRAAFSNAGLQATWCAQGKAAAEYWGKLYNVDVTWFDGELNATRQRAAIDNMASQRWDFVAIQAFGIGTLTAPVRKMIDAGIPVIDMDTLIAPLDQVNVHSFLAPDNEFMGASVTEALMQAIGGEGTIIMTQGALGHTGAQGRARGFDSVVKRYPKVEVLDTQPGDWDVTKVARIWDTHLTKFPKISAAYFHNDDMALAAYNVMRAKGRTDIKIGGCDAMPPALAAVQDGRMLATVRNPSCRIHGGAIMAGVAAVVAGEKTGADGIPKSVITDGPVVTKANAGGMAWMQKHFLI
;
A
#
# COMPACT_ATOMS: atom_id res chain seq x y z
N MET A 1 9.38 -19.09 -30.68
CA MET A 1 8.31 -20.05 -30.41
C MET A 1 7.02 -19.41 -30.88
N ASP A 2 6.41 -20.00 -31.90
CA ASP A 2 5.32 -19.41 -32.70
C ASP A 2 3.98 -19.52 -31.95
N GLN A 3 3.19 -18.42 -31.98
CA GLN A 3 1.90 -18.29 -31.25
C GLN A 3 0.73 -19.09 -31.85
N ARG A 4 0.98 -20.16 -32.63
CA ARG A 4 -0.06 -20.85 -33.41
C ARG A 4 -0.59 -22.15 -32.83
N ASP A 5 -0.15 -22.62 -31.68
CA ASP A 5 -0.54 -23.92 -31.12
C ASP A 5 -1.29 -23.86 -29.79
N LEU A 6 -2.42 -23.15 -29.75
CA LEU A 6 -3.41 -23.32 -28.70
C LEU A 6 -4.67 -23.98 -29.26
N PRO A 7 -5.18 -25.06 -28.67
CA PRO A 7 -6.32 -25.80 -29.19
C PRO A 7 -7.61 -24.96 -29.14
N ARG A 8 -8.30 -24.90 -30.31
CA ARG A 8 -9.53 -24.13 -30.53
C ARG A 8 -10.78 -24.67 -29.80
N GLY A 9 -10.66 -25.53 -28.79
CA GLY A 9 -11.77 -26.23 -28.13
C GLY A 9 -12.47 -25.50 -26.98
N GLY A 10 -11.85 -24.49 -26.37
CA GLY A 10 -12.33 -23.92 -25.10
C GLY A 10 -13.34 -22.76 -25.16
N ARG A 11 -13.55 -22.16 -26.34
CA ARG A 11 -14.38 -20.92 -26.45
C ARG A 11 -15.87 -21.14 -26.71
N ARG A 12 -16.32 -22.36 -27.02
CA ARG A 12 -17.76 -22.67 -27.29
C ARG A 12 -18.52 -23.20 -26.09
N ALA A 13 -17.86 -23.61 -25.01
CA ALA A 13 -18.51 -24.12 -23.79
C ALA A 13 -19.01 -23.03 -22.83
N LEU A 14 -18.46 -21.82 -22.91
CA LEU A 14 -18.81 -20.70 -21.98
C LEU A 14 -20.03 -19.87 -22.45
N LEU A 15 -20.53 -20.05 -23.67
CA LEU A 15 -21.67 -19.31 -24.21
C LEU A 15 -22.95 -20.14 -24.29
N ALA A 16 -22.93 -21.43 -23.98
CA ALA A 16 -24.12 -22.32 -24.07
C ALA A 16 -24.82 -22.54 -22.71
N ALA A 17 -24.25 -22.09 -21.60
CA ALA A 17 -24.85 -22.22 -20.25
C ALA A 17 -25.83 -21.08 -19.87
N ALA A 18 -25.97 -20.06 -20.73
CA ALA A 18 -26.80 -18.88 -20.42
C ALA A 18 -28.25 -18.95 -20.93
N ALA A 19 -28.72 -20.07 -21.49
CA ALA A 19 -30.00 -20.14 -22.17
C ALA A 19 -31.01 -21.17 -21.64
N ALA A 20 -30.89 -21.62 -20.36
CA ALA A 20 -31.92 -22.48 -19.77
C ALA A 20 -32.02 -22.24 -18.24
N ALA A 21 -32.51 -21.05 -17.85
CA ALA A 21 -32.99 -20.84 -16.48
C ALA A 21 -34.54 -20.82 -16.53
N PRO A 22 -35.26 -21.70 -15.80
CA PRO A 22 -36.70 -21.61 -15.68
C PRO A 22 -37.04 -20.39 -14.83
N LEU A 23 -37.95 -19.55 -15.29
CA LEU A 23 -38.60 -18.46 -14.57
C LEU A 23 -39.46 -19.02 -13.42
N LEU A 24 -38.85 -19.29 -12.28
CA LEU A 24 -39.56 -19.58 -11.03
C LEU A 24 -38.80 -19.01 -9.82
N GLY A 25 -39.35 -18.00 -9.20
CA GLY A 25 -39.02 -17.55 -7.84
C GLY A 25 -37.94 -16.48 -7.73
N GLY A 26 -38.32 -15.21 -7.93
CA GLY A 26 -37.40 -14.04 -7.99
C GLY A 26 -36.69 -13.63 -6.67
N THR A 27 -36.71 -14.42 -5.60
CA THR A 27 -36.01 -14.09 -4.34
C THR A 27 -34.83 -15.01 -4.03
N ALA A 28 -34.89 -16.30 -4.44
CA ALA A 28 -33.80 -17.24 -4.19
C ALA A 28 -32.60 -17.07 -5.13
N THR A 29 -32.82 -16.50 -6.32
CA THR A 29 -31.77 -16.32 -7.34
C THR A 29 -30.83 -15.13 -7.07
N THR A 30 -31.35 -14.06 -6.46
CA THR A 30 -30.51 -12.89 -6.11
C THR A 30 -29.62 -13.18 -4.90
N ALA A 31 -30.11 -13.94 -3.92
CA ALA A 31 -29.33 -14.37 -2.77
C ALA A 31 -28.20 -15.37 -3.15
N ALA A 32 -28.49 -16.32 -4.05
CA ALA A 32 -27.50 -17.25 -4.54
C ALA A 32 -26.42 -16.56 -5.38
N LEU A 33 -26.78 -15.59 -6.23
CA LEU A 33 -25.82 -14.80 -7.00
C LEU A 33 -24.97 -13.89 -6.12
N ALA A 34 -25.55 -13.29 -5.08
CA ALA A 34 -24.84 -12.45 -4.12
C ALA A 34 -23.84 -13.27 -3.30
N ALA A 35 -24.23 -14.48 -2.87
CA ALA A 35 -23.35 -15.42 -2.16
C ALA A 35 -22.20 -15.90 -3.07
N GLU A 36 -22.48 -16.19 -4.34
CA GLU A 36 -21.47 -16.58 -5.34
C GLU A 36 -20.50 -15.44 -5.67
N MET A 37 -20.94 -14.20 -5.57
CA MET A 37 -20.07 -12.99 -5.69
C MET A 37 -19.40 -12.56 -4.37
N GLY A 38 -19.62 -13.29 -3.27
CA GLY A 38 -19.07 -12.97 -1.96
C GLY A 38 -19.66 -11.72 -1.30
N ARG A 39 -20.78 -11.19 -1.82
CA ARG A 39 -21.45 -10.02 -1.25
C ARG A 39 -22.35 -10.43 -0.09
N SER A 40 -22.30 -9.68 1.01
CA SER A 40 -23.24 -9.89 2.12
C SER A 40 -24.65 -9.44 1.77
N GLU A 41 -25.66 -10.24 2.15
CA GLU A 41 -27.07 -9.85 2.02
C GLU A 41 -27.47 -8.74 3.00
N LYS A 42 -26.91 -8.79 4.21
CA LYS A 42 -27.10 -7.78 5.24
C LYS A 42 -25.87 -6.88 5.31
N PRO A 43 -26.06 -5.56 5.58
CA PRO A 43 -24.92 -4.68 5.78
C PRO A 43 -23.99 -5.20 6.86
N LEU A 44 -22.71 -5.37 6.56
CA LEU A 44 -21.66 -5.66 7.53
C LEU A 44 -21.09 -4.35 8.08
N ARG A 45 -20.69 -4.37 9.33
CA ARG A 45 -20.02 -3.24 9.98
C ARG A 45 -18.52 -3.54 10.09
N ALA A 46 -17.71 -2.77 9.37
CA ALA A 46 -16.26 -2.89 9.44
C ALA A 46 -15.60 -1.64 10.02
N ALA A 47 -14.52 -1.84 10.79
CA ALA A 47 -13.68 -0.74 11.22
C ALA A 47 -12.32 -0.79 10.51
N PHE A 48 -11.89 0.35 10.01
CA PHE A 48 -10.60 0.51 9.33
C PHE A 48 -9.74 1.54 10.05
N SER A 49 -8.42 1.33 10.06
CA SER A 49 -7.45 2.30 10.55
C SER A 49 -6.20 2.30 9.71
N ASN A 50 -5.69 3.49 9.44
CA ASN A 50 -4.36 3.71 8.86
C ASN A 50 -3.48 4.52 9.80
N ALA A 51 -2.20 4.56 9.49
CA ALA A 51 -1.20 5.36 10.21
C ALA A 51 -1.57 6.85 10.27
N GLY A 52 -2.17 7.41 9.19
CA GLY A 52 -2.68 8.79 9.21
C GLY A 52 -3.15 9.27 7.84
N LEU A 53 -4.33 9.88 7.79
CA LEU A 53 -4.96 10.39 6.55
C LEU A 53 -4.24 11.59 5.93
N GLN A 54 -3.24 12.16 6.61
CA GLN A 54 -2.36 13.18 6.08
C GLN A 54 -1.43 12.64 4.97
N ALA A 55 -1.15 11.32 4.98
CA ALA A 55 -0.44 10.66 3.90
C ALA A 55 -1.38 10.35 2.74
N THR A 56 -0.99 10.71 1.50
CA THR A 56 -1.83 10.52 0.31
C THR A 56 -2.18 9.05 0.06
N TRP A 57 -1.27 8.13 0.38
CA TRP A 57 -1.51 6.69 0.32
C TRP A 57 -2.66 6.24 1.24
N CYS A 58 -2.68 6.73 2.48
CA CYS A 58 -3.74 6.43 3.46
C CYS A 58 -5.08 7.04 3.04
N ALA A 59 -5.09 8.28 2.55
CA ALA A 59 -6.29 8.95 2.07
C ALA A 59 -6.91 8.21 0.87
N GLN A 60 -6.08 7.74 -0.06
CA GLN A 60 -6.54 6.91 -1.18
C GLN A 60 -7.07 5.56 -0.71
N GLY A 61 -6.41 4.95 0.27
CA GLY A 61 -6.85 3.70 0.89
C GLY A 61 -8.25 3.81 1.50
N LYS A 62 -8.51 4.92 2.21
CA LYS A 62 -9.85 5.21 2.74
C LYS A 62 -10.89 5.29 1.62
N ALA A 63 -10.62 6.07 0.57
CA ALA A 63 -11.53 6.18 -0.56
C ALA A 63 -11.78 4.83 -1.25
N ALA A 64 -10.74 3.99 -1.38
CA ALA A 64 -10.85 2.65 -1.94
C ALA A 64 -11.68 1.73 -1.02
N ALA A 65 -11.44 1.73 0.30
CA ALA A 65 -12.22 0.93 1.25
C ALA A 65 -13.70 1.31 1.22
N GLU A 66 -14.03 2.61 1.15
CA GLU A 66 -15.41 3.09 1.02
C GLU A 66 -16.07 2.67 -0.31
N TYR A 67 -15.31 2.72 -1.41
CA TYR A 67 -15.80 2.27 -2.72
C TYR A 67 -16.08 0.77 -2.74
N TRP A 68 -15.12 -0.05 -2.33
CA TRP A 68 -15.26 -1.50 -2.27
C TRP A 68 -16.28 -1.93 -1.21
N GLY A 69 -16.36 -1.21 -0.08
CA GLY A 69 -17.37 -1.44 0.95
C GLY A 69 -18.78 -1.35 0.39
N LYS A 70 -19.08 -0.31 -0.38
CA LYS A 70 -20.39 -0.16 -1.06
C LYS A 70 -20.70 -1.32 -2.01
N LEU A 71 -19.70 -1.81 -2.76
CA LEU A 71 -19.90 -2.93 -3.68
C LEU A 71 -20.20 -4.25 -2.93
N TYR A 72 -19.60 -4.46 -1.77
CA TYR A 72 -19.72 -5.68 -0.97
C TYR A 72 -20.74 -5.57 0.17
N ASN A 73 -21.50 -4.47 0.25
CA ASN A 73 -22.49 -4.20 1.31
C ASN A 73 -21.87 -4.13 2.71
N VAL A 74 -20.77 -3.35 2.83
CA VAL A 74 -20.02 -3.14 4.07
C VAL A 74 -20.04 -1.66 4.43
N ASP A 75 -20.50 -1.34 5.64
CA ASP A 75 -20.42 0.01 6.22
C ASP A 75 -19.06 0.18 6.91
N VAL A 76 -18.21 1.04 6.34
CA VAL A 76 -16.84 1.27 6.82
C VAL A 76 -16.82 2.46 7.79
N THR A 77 -16.41 2.20 9.04
CA THR A 77 -16.08 3.25 10.02
C THR A 77 -14.56 3.43 10.08
N TRP A 78 -14.10 4.68 10.01
CA TRP A 78 -12.67 5.00 9.95
C TRP A 78 -12.11 5.52 11.26
N PHE A 79 -10.97 5.00 11.69
CA PHE A 79 -10.21 5.40 12.86
C PHE A 79 -8.84 5.90 12.41
N ASP A 80 -8.64 7.21 12.40
CA ASP A 80 -7.39 7.84 11.93
C ASP A 80 -6.28 7.76 12.99
N GLY A 81 -5.08 7.37 12.55
CA GLY A 81 -3.88 7.34 13.40
C GLY A 81 -3.15 8.67 13.50
N GLU A 82 -3.49 9.66 12.67
CA GLU A 82 -2.93 11.02 12.66
C GLU A 82 -1.39 11.08 12.58
N LEU A 83 -0.75 10.08 11.93
CA LEU A 83 0.71 9.88 11.86
C LEU A 83 1.37 9.88 13.25
N ASN A 84 0.67 9.37 14.26
CA ASN A 84 1.13 9.35 15.64
C ASN A 84 0.79 8.03 16.33
N ALA A 85 1.79 7.30 16.80
CA ALA A 85 1.61 5.99 17.42
C ALA A 85 0.69 6.02 18.65
N THR A 86 0.77 7.06 19.50
CA THR A 86 -0.06 7.20 20.70
C THR A 86 -1.52 7.48 20.33
N ARG A 87 -1.76 8.36 19.36
CA ARG A 87 -3.11 8.65 18.87
C ARG A 87 -3.74 7.45 18.20
N GLN A 88 -2.98 6.76 17.34
CA GLN A 88 -3.47 5.53 16.73
C GLN A 88 -3.79 4.48 17.79
N ARG A 89 -2.93 4.32 18.80
CA ARG A 89 -3.20 3.38 19.89
C ARG A 89 -4.54 3.70 20.58
N ALA A 90 -4.80 4.96 20.93
CA ALA A 90 -6.05 5.38 21.54
C ALA A 90 -7.27 5.14 20.62
N ALA A 91 -7.12 5.40 19.32
CA ALA A 91 -8.15 5.11 18.32
C ALA A 91 -8.46 3.61 18.22
N ILE A 92 -7.44 2.74 18.25
CA ILE A 92 -7.61 1.28 18.21
C ILE A 92 -8.14 0.72 19.55
N ASP A 93 -7.78 1.29 20.70
CA ASP A 93 -8.38 0.94 21.98
C ASP A 93 -9.89 1.25 21.98
N ASN A 94 -10.30 2.39 21.40
CA ASN A 94 -11.71 2.74 21.18
C ASN A 94 -12.39 1.75 20.21
N MET A 95 -11.76 1.43 19.07
CA MET A 95 -12.24 0.41 18.12
C MET A 95 -12.48 -0.93 18.83
N ALA A 96 -11.53 -1.40 19.66
CA ALA A 96 -11.58 -2.66 20.38
C ALA A 96 -12.62 -2.69 21.52
N SER A 97 -13.25 -1.58 21.86
CA SER A 97 -14.37 -1.49 22.81
C SER A 97 -15.74 -1.68 22.16
N GLN A 98 -15.79 -1.75 20.83
CA GLN A 98 -17.01 -1.83 20.04
C GLN A 98 -17.15 -3.20 19.36
N ARG A 99 -18.31 -3.45 18.73
CA ARG A 99 -18.57 -4.69 17.99
C ARG A 99 -18.48 -4.40 16.49
N TRP A 100 -17.68 -5.21 15.80
CA TRP A 100 -17.46 -5.18 14.35
C TRP A 100 -17.64 -6.59 13.80
N ASP A 101 -18.06 -6.70 12.54
CA ASP A 101 -18.06 -7.98 11.85
C ASP A 101 -16.63 -8.37 11.44
N PHE A 102 -15.81 -7.39 11.04
CA PHE A 102 -14.36 -7.52 10.87
C PHE A 102 -13.66 -6.17 11.02
N VAL A 103 -12.35 -6.20 11.15
CA VAL A 103 -11.53 -4.98 11.18
C VAL A 103 -10.31 -5.09 10.25
N ALA A 104 -9.84 -3.96 9.73
CA ALA A 104 -8.63 -3.87 8.91
C ALA A 104 -7.74 -2.74 9.41
N ILE A 105 -6.47 -3.03 9.69
CA ILE A 105 -5.56 -2.11 10.38
C ILE A 105 -4.21 -2.06 9.68
N GLN A 106 -3.73 -0.86 9.36
CA GLN A 106 -2.33 -0.57 9.07
C GLN A 106 -1.70 0.07 10.31
N ALA A 107 -0.74 -0.58 10.94
CA ALA A 107 -0.07 -0.03 12.12
C ALA A 107 0.92 1.09 11.74
N PHE A 108 0.99 2.16 12.53
CA PHE A 108 2.06 3.16 12.40
C PHE A 108 3.45 2.57 12.73
N GLY A 109 3.50 1.62 13.65
CA GLY A 109 4.72 0.90 14.01
C GLY A 109 4.43 -0.45 14.64
N ILE A 110 5.33 -1.41 14.36
CA ILE A 110 5.22 -2.77 14.86
C ILE A 110 5.17 -2.82 16.39
N GLY A 111 4.33 -3.66 16.94
CA GLY A 111 4.20 -3.92 18.38
C GLY A 111 3.27 -2.96 19.12
N THR A 112 2.99 -1.76 18.61
CA THR A 112 2.24 -0.71 19.32
C THR A 112 0.76 -1.07 19.53
N LEU A 113 0.17 -1.86 18.63
CA LEU A 113 -1.25 -2.21 18.61
C LEU A 113 -1.54 -3.66 19.04
N THR A 114 -0.52 -4.41 19.46
CA THR A 114 -0.65 -5.85 19.78
C THR A 114 -1.76 -6.15 20.79
N ALA A 115 -1.84 -5.40 21.89
CA ALA A 115 -2.80 -5.69 22.96
C ALA A 115 -4.27 -5.45 22.53
N PRO A 116 -4.68 -4.31 21.97
CA PRO A 116 -6.05 -4.12 21.53
C PRO A 116 -6.42 -5.04 20.36
N VAL A 117 -5.48 -5.39 19.47
CA VAL A 117 -5.74 -6.33 18.38
C VAL A 117 -5.98 -7.73 18.91
N ARG A 118 -5.18 -8.23 19.86
CA ARG A 118 -5.45 -9.51 20.52
C ARG A 118 -6.84 -9.54 21.16
N LYS A 119 -7.25 -8.47 21.85
CA LYS A 119 -8.59 -8.36 22.44
C LYS A 119 -9.70 -8.54 21.39
N MET A 120 -9.54 -7.97 20.19
CA MET A 120 -10.51 -8.16 19.11
C MET A 120 -10.51 -9.59 18.56
N ILE A 121 -9.33 -10.18 18.36
CA ILE A 121 -9.16 -11.58 17.92
C ILE A 121 -9.79 -12.54 18.95
N ASP A 122 -9.53 -12.36 20.22
CA ASP A 122 -10.08 -13.17 21.32
C ASP A 122 -11.60 -13.06 21.43
N ALA A 123 -12.17 -11.93 20.99
CA ALA A 123 -13.60 -11.71 20.84
C ALA A 123 -14.20 -12.33 19.56
N GLY A 124 -13.39 -13.03 18.76
CA GLY A 124 -13.81 -13.68 17.51
C GLY A 124 -13.95 -12.76 16.31
N ILE A 125 -13.41 -11.51 16.38
CA ILE A 125 -13.47 -10.57 15.27
C ILE A 125 -12.30 -10.86 14.31
N PRO A 126 -12.55 -11.16 13.01
CA PRO A 126 -11.51 -11.28 12.01
C PRO A 126 -10.74 -9.97 11.88
N VAL A 127 -9.42 -10.03 12.02
CA VAL A 127 -8.52 -8.86 11.86
C VAL A 127 -7.68 -9.05 10.61
N ILE A 128 -7.79 -8.10 9.68
CA ILE A 128 -6.94 -8.01 8.49
C ILE A 128 -5.83 -7.01 8.78
N ASP A 129 -4.58 -7.45 8.69
CA ASP A 129 -3.41 -6.60 8.84
C ASP A 129 -3.00 -6.06 7.46
N MET A 130 -2.71 -4.77 7.37
CA MET A 130 -2.45 -4.10 6.09
C MET A 130 -1.08 -3.40 6.12
N ASP A 131 -0.31 -3.56 5.04
CA ASP A 131 0.93 -2.83 4.72
C ASP A 131 2.04 -2.91 5.78
N THR A 132 1.76 -2.60 7.04
CA THR A 132 2.71 -2.63 8.15
C THR A 132 2.26 -3.60 9.22
N LEU A 133 3.11 -4.55 9.55
CA LEU A 133 2.81 -5.57 10.55
C LEU A 133 2.44 -4.96 11.91
N ILE A 134 1.29 -5.38 12.44
CA ILE A 134 0.89 -5.08 13.83
C ILE A 134 1.87 -5.71 14.81
N ALA A 135 2.26 -6.94 14.55
CA ALA A 135 3.31 -7.71 15.24
C ALA A 135 3.80 -8.82 14.30
N PRO A 136 4.89 -9.54 14.60
CA PRO A 136 5.25 -10.75 13.87
C PRO A 136 4.06 -11.72 13.74
N LEU A 137 3.86 -12.30 12.55
CA LEU A 137 2.67 -13.10 12.21
C LEU A 137 2.52 -14.39 13.06
N ASP A 138 3.59 -14.84 13.69
CA ASP A 138 3.61 -15.94 14.66
C ASP A 138 3.21 -15.50 16.07
N GLN A 139 3.19 -14.20 16.36
CA GLN A 139 2.83 -13.66 17.67
C GLN A 139 1.39 -13.16 17.75
N VAL A 140 0.79 -12.73 16.63
CA VAL A 140 -0.60 -12.26 16.55
C VAL A 140 -1.31 -12.97 15.42
N ASN A 141 -2.36 -13.73 15.76
CA ASN A 141 -3.10 -14.53 14.79
C ASN A 141 -4.11 -13.68 14.00
N VAL A 142 -3.61 -12.68 13.25
CA VAL A 142 -4.47 -11.94 12.30
C VAL A 142 -5.01 -12.87 11.23
N HIS A 143 -6.16 -12.55 10.67
CA HIS A 143 -6.81 -13.38 9.65
C HIS A 143 -6.03 -13.42 8.35
N SER A 144 -5.52 -12.27 7.89
CA SER A 144 -4.59 -12.18 6.75
C SER A 144 -3.74 -10.92 6.88
N PHE A 145 -2.55 -10.94 6.28
CA PHE A 145 -1.68 -9.78 6.11
C PHE A 145 -1.56 -9.45 4.63
N LEU A 146 -1.95 -8.24 4.24
CA LEU A 146 -1.93 -7.74 2.87
C LEU A 146 -0.93 -6.60 2.75
N ALA A 147 0.16 -6.81 2.03
CA ALA A 147 1.23 -5.80 1.94
C ALA A 147 1.90 -5.75 0.55
N PRO A 148 2.59 -4.66 0.20
CA PRO A 148 3.47 -4.63 -0.95
C PRO A 148 4.80 -5.34 -0.63
N ASP A 149 5.55 -5.69 -1.67
CA ASP A 149 6.97 -6.06 -1.51
C ASP A 149 7.81 -4.78 -1.32
N ASN A 150 7.96 -4.39 -0.06
CA ASN A 150 8.70 -3.18 0.29
C ASN A 150 10.19 -3.25 -0.03
N GLU A 151 10.80 -4.45 -0.04
CA GLU A 151 12.21 -4.61 -0.40
C GLU A 151 12.41 -4.43 -1.90
N PHE A 152 11.54 -5.04 -2.71
CA PHE A 152 11.48 -4.78 -4.15
C PHE A 152 11.26 -3.29 -4.45
N MET A 153 10.35 -2.63 -3.73
CA MET A 153 10.08 -1.20 -3.93
C MET A 153 11.34 -0.35 -3.70
N GLY A 154 12.04 -0.56 -2.58
CA GLY A 154 13.27 0.15 -2.28
C GLY A 154 14.38 -0.14 -3.30
N ALA A 155 14.55 -1.41 -3.66
CA ALA A 155 15.57 -1.82 -4.62
C ALA A 155 15.32 -1.22 -6.02
N SER A 156 14.10 -1.31 -6.52
CA SER A 156 13.78 -0.94 -7.90
C SER A 156 13.90 0.57 -8.17
N VAL A 157 13.46 1.42 -7.24
CA VAL A 157 13.65 2.88 -7.37
C VAL A 157 15.11 3.27 -7.21
N THR A 158 15.81 2.65 -6.27
CA THR A 158 17.25 2.91 -6.08
C THR A 158 18.02 2.52 -7.34
N GLU A 159 17.72 1.38 -7.96
CA GLU A 159 18.35 0.97 -9.23
C GLU A 159 18.11 2.00 -10.34
N ALA A 160 16.88 2.51 -10.48
CA ALA A 160 16.59 3.57 -11.47
C ALA A 160 17.42 4.85 -11.20
N LEU A 161 17.60 5.22 -9.93
CA LEU A 161 18.44 6.36 -9.57
C LEU A 161 19.92 6.10 -9.88
N MET A 162 20.44 4.91 -9.57
CA MET A 162 21.83 4.53 -9.87
C MET A 162 22.12 4.60 -11.38
N GLN A 163 21.21 4.06 -12.18
CA GLN A 163 21.33 4.14 -13.65
C GLN A 163 21.31 5.59 -14.14
N ALA A 164 20.45 6.44 -13.57
CA ALA A 164 20.33 7.84 -13.99
C ALA A 164 21.54 8.70 -13.63
N ILE A 165 22.30 8.33 -12.59
CA ILE A 165 23.57 9.00 -12.22
C ILE A 165 24.82 8.32 -12.78
N GLY A 166 24.65 7.29 -13.64
CA GLY A 166 25.78 6.58 -14.26
C GLY A 166 26.57 5.69 -13.29
N GLY A 167 26.01 5.33 -12.16
CA GLY A 167 26.62 4.44 -11.15
C GLY A 167 27.73 5.09 -10.33
N GLU A 168 27.85 6.42 -10.36
CA GLU A 168 28.83 7.17 -9.56
C GLU A 168 28.24 8.50 -9.06
N GLY A 169 28.74 9.00 -7.92
CA GLY A 169 28.28 10.25 -7.30
C GLY A 169 27.80 10.06 -5.88
N THR A 170 26.79 10.84 -5.47
CA THR A 170 26.33 10.88 -4.09
C THR A 170 24.81 10.69 -4.02
N ILE A 171 24.33 10.02 -2.95
CA ILE A 171 22.91 9.82 -2.72
C ILE A 171 22.53 10.06 -1.27
N ILE A 172 21.34 10.57 -1.03
CA ILE A 172 20.70 10.66 0.27
C ILE A 172 19.43 9.80 0.25
N MET A 173 19.22 9.00 1.31
CA MET A 173 17.96 8.30 1.56
C MET A 173 17.23 9.00 2.71
N THR A 174 15.99 9.42 2.50
CA THR A 174 15.11 9.90 3.57
C THR A 174 14.10 8.82 3.92
N GLN A 175 14.25 8.23 5.10
CA GLN A 175 13.45 7.10 5.53
C GLN A 175 12.08 7.51 6.05
N GLY A 176 11.13 6.58 6.07
CA GLY A 176 9.92 6.67 6.88
C GLY A 176 10.21 6.46 8.37
N ALA A 177 9.17 6.24 9.17
CA ALA A 177 9.32 5.95 10.60
C ALA A 177 10.05 4.62 10.82
N LEU A 178 11.06 4.60 11.68
CA LEU A 178 11.94 3.43 11.89
C LEU A 178 11.21 2.18 12.42
N GLY A 179 10.12 2.38 13.17
CA GLY A 179 9.25 1.29 13.65
C GLY A 179 8.29 0.73 12.61
N HIS A 180 8.25 1.28 11.41
CA HIS A 180 7.36 0.87 10.32
C HIS A 180 8.04 -0.23 9.48
N THR A 181 7.43 -1.43 9.39
CA THR A 181 8.06 -2.57 8.70
C THR A 181 8.25 -2.32 7.20
N GLY A 182 7.36 -1.54 6.58
CA GLY A 182 7.53 -1.09 5.20
C GLY A 182 8.77 -0.20 5.01
N ALA A 183 9.03 0.74 5.94
CA ALA A 183 10.24 1.56 5.90
C ALA A 183 11.51 0.70 6.01
N GLN A 184 11.49 -0.29 6.92
CA GLN A 184 12.61 -1.24 7.07
C GLN A 184 12.87 -2.06 5.79
N GLY A 185 11.80 -2.53 5.12
CA GLY A 185 11.92 -3.23 3.85
C GLY A 185 12.52 -2.34 2.75
N ARG A 186 11.99 -1.11 2.60
CA ARG A 186 12.49 -0.13 1.63
C ARG A 186 13.96 0.23 1.86
N ALA A 187 14.39 0.34 3.13
CA ALA A 187 15.81 0.57 3.47
C ALA A 187 16.68 -0.64 3.07
N ARG A 188 16.26 -1.88 3.37
CA ARG A 188 17.00 -3.09 2.92
C ARG A 188 17.13 -3.15 1.39
N GLY A 189 16.05 -2.82 0.68
CA GLY A 189 16.08 -2.74 -0.78
C GLY A 189 17.09 -1.72 -1.29
N PHE A 190 17.10 -0.51 -0.73
CA PHE A 190 18.10 0.51 -1.01
C PHE A 190 19.53 0.00 -0.77
N ASP A 191 19.81 -0.54 0.41
CA ASP A 191 21.13 -1.04 0.79
C ASP A 191 21.61 -2.17 -0.15
N SER A 192 20.71 -3.06 -0.57
CA SER A 192 21.03 -4.16 -1.48
C SER A 192 21.51 -3.67 -2.84
N VAL A 193 20.99 -2.52 -3.29
CA VAL A 193 21.38 -1.91 -4.57
C VAL A 193 22.68 -1.13 -4.43
N VAL A 194 22.76 -0.22 -3.46
CA VAL A 194 23.92 0.68 -3.32
C VAL A 194 25.21 -0.11 -3.14
N LYS A 195 25.19 -1.25 -2.44
CA LYS A 195 26.35 -2.16 -2.32
C LYS A 195 26.94 -2.61 -3.65
N ARG A 196 26.18 -2.60 -4.74
CA ARG A 196 26.65 -2.96 -6.10
C ARG A 196 27.30 -1.80 -6.84
N TYR A 197 27.22 -0.58 -6.28
CA TYR A 197 27.72 0.66 -6.88
C TYR A 197 28.81 1.30 -6.00
N PRO A 198 30.04 0.75 -5.96
CA PRO A 198 31.08 1.18 -5.02
C PRO A 198 31.61 2.61 -5.27
N LYS A 199 31.24 3.26 -6.37
CA LYS A 199 31.55 4.65 -6.65
C LYS A 199 30.44 5.64 -6.21
N VAL A 200 29.38 5.10 -5.57
CA VAL A 200 28.30 5.91 -5.02
C VAL A 200 28.49 6.06 -3.51
N GLU A 201 28.58 7.28 -3.03
CA GLU A 201 28.65 7.60 -1.61
C GLU A 201 27.25 7.90 -1.06
N VAL A 202 26.88 7.25 0.06
CA VAL A 202 25.66 7.57 0.80
C VAL A 202 25.97 8.64 1.83
N LEU A 203 25.45 9.85 1.62
CA LEU A 203 25.74 11.01 2.47
C LEU A 203 24.93 11.02 3.77
N ASP A 204 23.69 10.54 3.74
CA ASP A 204 22.78 10.53 4.90
C ASP A 204 21.61 9.54 4.68
N THR A 205 21.05 9.01 5.79
CA THR A 205 19.93 8.07 5.77
C THR A 205 18.89 8.35 6.86
N GLN A 206 18.80 9.59 7.35
CA GLN A 206 17.95 9.89 8.52
C GLN A 206 16.44 9.77 8.26
N PRO A 207 15.64 9.48 9.31
CA PRO A 207 14.19 9.34 9.18
C PRO A 207 13.49 10.69 9.08
N GLY A 208 12.57 10.79 8.10
CA GLY A 208 11.59 11.86 7.96
C GLY A 208 10.26 11.55 8.64
N ASP A 209 10.06 10.31 9.13
CA ASP A 209 8.88 9.83 9.89
C ASP A 209 7.53 10.03 9.17
N TRP A 210 7.53 10.04 7.83
CA TRP A 210 6.37 10.34 6.98
C TRP A 210 5.88 11.80 7.12
N ASP A 211 6.59 12.64 7.87
CA ASP A 211 6.25 14.05 8.14
C ASP A 211 6.89 14.99 7.11
N VAL A 212 6.08 15.52 6.21
CA VAL A 212 6.52 16.42 5.14
C VAL A 212 7.17 17.71 5.67
N THR A 213 6.74 18.20 6.85
CA THR A 213 7.32 19.40 7.49
C THR A 213 8.71 19.09 8.05
N LYS A 214 8.87 17.91 8.68
CA LYS A 214 10.18 17.43 9.13
C LYS A 214 11.13 17.25 7.95
N VAL A 215 10.67 16.62 6.87
CA VAL A 215 11.47 16.41 5.66
C VAL A 215 11.91 17.74 5.03
N ALA A 216 11.04 18.74 4.97
CA ALA A 216 11.41 20.06 4.45
C ALA A 216 12.57 20.68 5.23
N ARG A 217 12.58 20.59 6.57
CA ARG A 217 13.67 21.07 7.43
C ARG A 217 14.97 20.27 7.25
N ILE A 218 14.85 18.93 7.14
CA ILE A 218 15.98 18.04 6.88
C ILE A 218 16.65 18.46 5.56
N TRP A 219 15.88 18.63 4.51
CA TRP A 219 16.40 18.97 3.19
C TRP A 219 16.91 20.40 3.08
N ASP A 220 16.36 21.35 3.82
CA ASP A 220 16.95 22.69 3.96
C ASP A 220 18.37 22.62 4.54
N THR A 221 18.58 21.76 5.54
CA THR A 221 19.90 21.50 6.14
C THR A 221 20.82 20.74 5.19
N HIS A 222 20.34 19.69 4.50
CA HIS A 222 21.14 18.89 3.58
C HIS A 222 21.69 19.73 2.42
N LEU A 223 20.87 20.59 1.84
CA LEU A 223 21.28 21.45 0.73
C LEU A 223 22.35 22.49 1.12
N THR A 224 22.44 22.81 2.41
CA THR A 224 23.50 23.65 2.96
C THR A 224 24.77 22.85 3.27
N LYS A 225 24.57 21.64 3.87
CA LYS A 225 25.66 20.77 4.33
C LYS A 225 26.39 20.07 3.17
N PHE A 226 25.64 19.65 2.13
CA PHE A 226 26.16 18.85 1.04
C PHE A 226 26.07 19.62 -0.29
N PRO A 227 27.17 20.21 -0.76
CA PRO A 227 27.17 21.01 -1.99
C PRO A 227 26.91 20.16 -3.25
N LYS A 228 27.24 18.86 -3.19
CA LYS A 228 27.05 17.90 -4.28
C LYS A 228 26.12 16.79 -3.81
N ILE A 229 24.92 16.72 -4.38
CA ILE A 229 23.96 15.63 -4.20
C ILE A 229 23.52 15.23 -5.60
N SER A 230 23.84 14.01 -6.03
CA SER A 230 23.48 13.51 -7.37
C SER A 230 22.05 12.95 -7.40
N ALA A 231 21.66 12.23 -6.35
CA ALA A 231 20.36 11.60 -6.25
C ALA A 231 19.77 11.66 -4.83
N ALA A 232 18.46 11.52 -4.75
CA ALA A 232 17.71 11.48 -3.51
C ALA A 232 16.61 10.41 -3.59
N TYR A 233 16.63 9.46 -2.66
CA TYR A 233 15.62 8.42 -2.50
C TYR A 233 14.77 8.70 -1.28
N PHE A 234 13.45 8.59 -1.44
CA PHE A 234 12.47 8.81 -0.39
C PHE A 234 11.59 7.58 -0.22
N HIS A 235 11.32 7.21 1.03
CA HIS A 235 10.45 6.07 1.31
C HIS A 235 8.99 6.29 0.92
N ASN A 236 8.54 7.53 0.68
CA ASN A 236 7.26 7.79 0.02
C ASN A 236 7.29 9.06 -0.85
N ASP A 237 6.27 9.21 -1.67
CA ASP A 237 6.13 10.30 -2.64
C ASP A 237 5.86 11.65 -1.97
N ASP A 238 5.09 11.69 -0.88
CA ASP A 238 4.79 12.94 -0.17
C ASP A 238 6.06 13.60 0.36
N MET A 239 6.97 12.80 0.95
CA MET A 239 8.29 13.26 1.39
C MET A 239 9.17 13.70 0.21
N ALA A 240 9.13 12.96 -0.90
CA ALA A 240 9.88 13.31 -2.11
C ALA A 240 9.46 14.68 -2.67
N LEU A 241 8.15 14.93 -2.74
CA LEU A 241 7.59 16.19 -3.23
C LEU A 241 7.85 17.36 -2.28
N ALA A 242 7.80 17.11 -0.95
CA ALA A 242 8.15 18.12 0.05
C ALA A 242 9.63 18.55 -0.09
N ALA A 243 10.54 17.59 -0.22
CA ALA A 243 11.96 17.86 -0.46
C ALA A 243 12.21 18.57 -1.79
N TYR A 244 11.53 18.16 -2.87
CA TYR A 244 11.61 18.82 -4.18
C TYR A 244 11.26 20.31 -4.08
N ASN A 245 10.22 20.68 -3.32
CA ASN A 245 9.85 22.08 -3.17
C ASN A 245 10.98 22.92 -2.52
N VAL A 246 11.68 22.36 -1.54
CA VAL A 246 12.86 22.99 -0.91
C VAL A 246 14.01 23.08 -1.89
N MET A 247 14.31 21.99 -2.62
CA MET A 247 15.35 21.96 -3.65
C MET A 247 15.11 23.03 -4.71
N ARG A 248 13.88 23.11 -5.23
CA ARG A 248 13.48 24.12 -6.22
C ARG A 248 13.65 25.53 -5.70
N ALA A 249 13.25 25.82 -4.47
CA ALA A 249 13.39 27.15 -3.85
C ALA A 249 14.86 27.58 -3.73
N LYS A 250 15.79 26.61 -3.63
CA LYS A 250 17.24 26.83 -3.59
C LYS A 250 17.94 26.67 -4.96
N GLY A 251 17.17 26.52 -6.06
CA GLY A 251 17.73 26.37 -7.42
C GLY A 251 18.38 25.00 -7.69
N ARG A 252 18.13 23.98 -6.85
CA ARG A 252 18.72 22.64 -6.94
C ARG A 252 17.78 21.66 -7.62
N THR A 253 17.49 21.90 -8.89
CA THR A 253 16.67 21.02 -9.75
C THR A 253 17.49 19.97 -10.51
N ASP A 254 18.79 19.92 -10.27
CA ASP A 254 19.77 18.98 -10.81
C ASP A 254 19.68 17.59 -10.16
N ILE A 255 19.19 17.51 -8.93
CA ILE A 255 19.13 16.29 -8.12
C ILE A 255 18.08 15.33 -8.69
N LYS A 256 18.47 14.07 -8.96
CA LYS A 256 17.54 13.02 -9.40
C LYS A 256 16.72 12.49 -8.22
N ILE A 257 15.40 12.55 -8.30
CA ILE A 257 14.51 12.22 -7.18
C ILE A 257 13.72 10.96 -7.48
N GLY A 258 13.73 10.02 -6.55
CA GLY A 258 12.89 8.81 -6.58
C GLY A 258 12.07 8.67 -5.30
N GLY A 259 10.82 8.21 -5.45
CA GLY A 259 9.88 8.00 -4.35
C GLY A 259 9.25 6.62 -4.38
N CYS A 260 8.34 6.38 -3.46
CA CYS A 260 7.49 5.18 -3.41
C CYS A 260 6.05 5.61 -3.26
N ASP A 261 5.14 4.73 -3.68
CA ASP A 261 3.68 4.69 -3.60
C ASP A 261 2.98 4.97 -4.94
N ALA A 262 3.58 5.73 -5.86
CA ALA A 262 3.00 6.15 -7.13
C ALA A 262 1.63 6.85 -6.95
N MET A 263 1.55 7.77 -6.00
CA MET A 263 0.34 8.55 -5.74
C MET A 263 0.08 9.61 -6.84
N PRO A 264 -1.17 10.08 -7.04
CA PRO A 264 -1.49 11.02 -8.12
C PRO A 264 -0.55 12.23 -8.25
N PRO A 265 -0.16 12.92 -7.17
CA PRO A 265 0.79 14.04 -7.28
C PRO A 265 2.18 13.62 -7.79
N ALA A 266 2.66 12.42 -7.41
CA ALA A 266 3.94 11.90 -7.87
C ALA A 266 3.88 11.42 -9.32
N LEU A 267 2.77 10.80 -9.75
CA LEU A 267 2.56 10.43 -11.15
C LEU A 267 2.64 11.67 -12.06
N ALA A 268 2.03 12.78 -11.66
CA ALA A 268 2.15 14.05 -12.36
C ALA A 268 3.60 14.56 -12.34
N ALA A 269 4.30 14.46 -11.21
CA ALA A 269 5.68 14.88 -11.07
C ALA A 269 6.66 14.05 -11.93
N VAL A 270 6.37 12.76 -12.11
CA VAL A 270 7.13 11.89 -13.03
C VAL A 270 6.85 12.27 -14.48
N GLN A 271 5.59 12.56 -14.83
CA GLN A 271 5.22 12.96 -16.18
C GLN A 271 5.91 14.28 -16.62
N ASP A 272 5.96 15.25 -15.73
CA ASP A 272 6.56 16.57 -16.02
C ASP A 272 8.08 16.63 -15.72
N GLY A 273 8.67 15.54 -15.23
CA GLY A 273 10.13 15.41 -15.02
C GLY A 273 10.66 15.99 -13.71
N ARG A 274 9.79 16.37 -12.76
CA ARG A 274 10.20 16.78 -11.41
C ARG A 274 10.69 15.61 -10.56
N MET A 275 10.18 14.41 -10.81
CA MET A 275 10.68 13.17 -10.26
C MET A 275 11.15 12.25 -11.39
N LEU A 276 12.22 11.49 -11.15
CA LEU A 276 12.72 10.50 -12.08
C LEU A 276 11.80 9.28 -12.15
N ALA A 277 11.46 8.74 -10.98
CA ALA A 277 10.68 7.53 -10.84
C ALA A 277 9.97 7.47 -9.47
N THR A 278 8.93 6.65 -9.43
CA THR A 278 8.33 6.13 -8.21
C THR A 278 8.02 4.66 -8.43
N VAL A 279 7.60 3.95 -7.40
CA VAL A 279 7.15 2.55 -7.49
C VAL A 279 5.78 2.41 -6.86
N ARG A 280 4.92 1.61 -7.48
CA ARG A 280 3.55 1.46 -7.01
C ARG A 280 3.45 0.64 -5.72
N ASN A 281 2.96 1.28 -4.66
CA ASN A 281 2.37 0.62 -3.50
C ASN A 281 0.84 0.56 -3.71
N PRO A 282 0.24 -0.63 -3.94
CA PRO A 282 -1.12 -0.74 -4.46
C PRO A 282 -2.19 -0.51 -3.38
N SER A 283 -2.33 0.72 -2.88
CA SER A 283 -3.25 1.11 -1.82
C SER A 283 -4.69 0.63 -2.06
N CYS A 284 -5.20 0.83 -3.29
CA CYS A 284 -6.57 0.40 -3.62
C CYS A 284 -6.75 -1.12 -3.55
N ARG A 285 -5.76 -1.91 -3.97
CA ARG A 285 -5.80 -3.38 -3.89
C ARG A 285 -5.71 -3.87 -2.45
N ILE A 286 -4.86 -3.25 -1.63
CA ILE A 286 -4.69 -3.63 -0.22
C ILE A 286 -5.99 -3.38 0.53
N HIS A 287 -6.57 -2.19 0.41
CA HIS A 287 -7.81 -1.84 1.10
C HIS A 287 -9.04 -2.56 0.53
N GLY A 288 -9.14 -2.70 -0.80
CA GLY A 288 -10.17 -3.51 -1.44
C GLY A 288 -10.04 -5.00 -1.10
N GLY A 289 -8.81 -5.52 -1.08
CA GLY A 289 -8.50 -6.88 -0.64
C GLY A 289 -8.89 -7.12 0.83
N ALA A 290 -8.70 -6.12 1.69
CA ALA A 290 -9.12 -6.20 3.09
C ALA A 290 -10.65 -6.28 3.22
N ILE A 291 -11.43 -5.54 2.41
CA ILE A 291 -12.89 -5.69 2.33
C ILE A 291 -13.24 -7.12 1.90
N MET A 292 -12.65 -7.62 0.80
CA MET A 292 -12.95 -8.97 0.29
C MET A 292 -12.60 -10.07 1.29
N ALA A 293 -11.43 -9.99 1.93
CA ALA A 293 -10.99 -10.96 2.94
C ALA A 293 -11.90 -10.94 4.18
N GLY A 294 -12.28 -9.74 4.64
CA GLY A 294 -13.21 -9.59 5.77
C GLY A 294 -14.60 -10.16 5.46
N VAL A 295 -15.15 -9.89 4.28
CA VAL A 295 -16.43 -10.44 3.84
C VAL A 295 -16.37 -11.96 3.70
N ALA A 296 -15.32 -12.51 3.10
CA ALA A 296 -15.13 -13.95 2.97
C ALA A 296 -15.06 -14.65 4.35
N ALA A 297 -14.35 -14.03 5.30
CA ALA A 297 -14.26 -14.54 6.67
C ALA A 297 -15.64 -14.59 7.37
N VAL A 298 -16.49 -13.56 7.16
CA VAL A 298 -17.78 -13.43 7.86
C VAL A 298 -18.90 -14.18 7.15
N VAL A 299 -19.02 -14.04 5.82
CA VAL A 299 -20.15 -14.57 5.04
C VAL A 299 -19.94 -16.04 4.67
N ALA A 300 -18.76 -16.38 4.17
CA ALA A 300 -18.43 -17.76 3.79
C ALA A 300 -17.85 -18.58 4.94
N GLY A 301 -17.48 -17.94 6.06
CA GLY A 301 -16.82 -18.62 7.19
C GLY A 301 -15.40 -19.09 6.82
N GLU A 302 -14.78 -18.44 5.81
CA GLU A 302 -13.45 -18.80 5.33
C GLU A 302 -12.41 -18.64 6.43
N LYS A 303 -11.65 -19.71 6.64
CA LYS A 303 -10.54 -19.74 7.60
C LYS A 303 -9.24 -19.37 6.90
N THR A 304 -8.30 -18.91 7.69
CA THR A 304 -6.92 -18.73 7.22
C THR A 304 -6.24 -20.09 7.04
N GLY A 305 -5.57 -20.31 5.93
CA GLY A 305 -4.79 -21.54 5.70
C GLY A 305 -4.64 -21.89 4.22
N ALA A 306 -4.15 -23.10 3.97
CA ALA A 306 -3.83 -23.58 2.62
C ALA A 306 -5.06 -23.67 1.70
N ASP A 307 -6.22 -24.00 2.27
CA ASP A 307 -7.47 -24.20 1.51
C ASP A 307 -8.47 -23.03 1.71
N GLY A 308 -8.00 -21.87 2.20
CA GLY A 308 -8.82 -20.70 2.45
C GLY A 308 -8.07 -19.40 2.18
N ILE A 309 -8.34 -18.36 2.98
CA ILE A 309 -7.68 -17.06 2.83
C ILE A 309 -6.19 -17.21 3.19
N PRO A 310 -5.26 -16.82 2.30
CA PRO A 310 -3.83 -16.91 2.60
C PRO A 310 -3.47 -16.07 3.84
N LYS A 311 -2.60 -16.61 4.69
CA LYS A 311 -2.07 -15.90 5.87
C LYS A 311 -1.37 -14.60 5.51
N SER A 312 -0.71 -14.57 4.35
CA SER A 312 -0.03 -13.40 3.82
C SER A 312 -0.19 -13.31 2.31
N VAL A 313 -0.54 -12.13 1.81
CA VAL A 313 -0.60 -11.81 0.40
C VAL A 313 0.34 -10.64 0.16
N ILE A 314 1.47 -10.92 -0.46
CA ILE A 314 2.43 -9.89 -0.85
C ILE A 314 2.18 -9.54 -2.31
N THR A 315 1.99 -8.25 -2.57
CA THR A 315 1.76 -7.70 -3.90
C THR A 315 2.93 -6.83 -4.29
N ASP A 316 3.33 -6.91 -5.54
CA ASP A 316 4.26 -5.97 -6.14
C ASP A 316 3.52 -4.98 -7.05
N GLY A 317 4.21 -3.93 -7.41
CA GLY A 317 3.73 -2.94 -8.36
C GLY A 317 4.89 -2.47 -9.24
N PRO A 318 4.60 -2.04 -10.48
CA PRO A 318 5.66 -1.62 -11.39
C PRO A 318 6.37 -0.37 -10.89
N VAL A 319 7.64 -0.25 -11.28
CA VAL A 319 8.33 1.04 -11.28
C VAL A 319 7.65 1.95 -12.27
N VAL A 320 7.37 3.17 -11.84
CA VAL A 320 6.71 4.19 -12.64
C VAL A 320 7.73 5.22 -13.08
N THR A 321 7.86 5.34 -14.37
CA THR A 321 8.67 6.33 -15.06
C THR A 321 7.78 7.15 -16.00
N LYS A 322 8.35 8.11 -16.71
CA LYS A 322 7.62 8.90 -17.71
C LYS A 322 6.91 8.03 -18.75
N ALA A 323 7.44 6.84 -19.05
CA ALA A 323 6.91 5.96 -20.07
C ALA A 323 5.54 5.36 -19.72
N ASN A 324 5.24 5.13 -18.43
CA ASN A 324 4.01 4.44 -17.99
C ASN A 324 3.16 5.23 -16.98
N ALA A 325 3.60 6.41 -16.54
CA ALA A 325 2.90 7.21 -15.52
C ALA A 325 1.45 7.57 -15.91
N GLY A 326 1.16 7.83 -17.18
CA GLY A 326 -0.19 8.12 -17.66
C GLY A 326 -1.15 6.94 -17.50
N GLY A 327 -0.71 5.73 -17.85
CA GLY A 327 -1.49 4.51 -17.66
C GLY A 327 -1.74 4.19 -16.19
N MET A 328 -0.72 4.41 -15.34
CA MET A 328 -0.84 4.25 -13.90
C MET A 328 -1.86 5.22 -13.30
N ALA A 329 -1.84 6.48 -13.69
CA ALA A 329 -2.81 7.49 -13.25
C ALA A 329 -4.25 7.11 -13.64
N TRP A 330 -4.45 6.55 -14.83
CA TRP A 330 -5.75 6.06 -15.26
C TRP A 330 -6.24 4.89 -14.38
N MET A 331 -5.39 3.87 -14.17
CA MET A 331 -5.76 2.71 -13.33
C MET A 331 -6.07 3.11 -11.90
N GLN A 332 -5.29 4.03 -11.33
CA GLN A 332 -5.47 4.53 -9.97
C GLN A 332 -6.81 5.28 -9.81
N LYS A 333 -7.16 6.11 -10.77
CA LYS A 333 -8.46 6.82 -10.79
C LYS A 333 -9.67 5.87 -10.76
N HIS A 334 -9.49 4.64 -11.26
CA HIS A 334 -10.54 3.62 -11.33
C HIS A 334 -10.40 2.56 -10.22
N PHE A 335 -9.61 2.80 -9.19
CA PHE A 335 -9.36 1.87 -8.08
C PHE A 335 -8.89 0.47 -8.51
N LEU A 336 -8.19 0.36 -9.62
CA LEU A 336 -7.65 -0.92 -10.12
C LEU A 336 -6.31 -1.29 -9.47
N ILE A 337 -5.61 -0.31 -8.94
CA ILE A 337 -4.29 -0.48 -8.28
C ILE A 337 -4.17 0.42 -7.07
#